data_9c2f3b17bc3395a0d7b38f5ccf639d37
#
_entry.id   9c2f3b17bc3395a0d7b38f5ccf639d37
#
_cell.length_a   1.000
_cell.length_b   1.000
_cell.length_c   1.000
_cell.angle_alpha   90.00
_cell.angle_beta   90.00
_cell.angle_gamma   90.00
#
_symmetry.space_group_name_H-M   'P 1'
#
loop_
_entity.id
_entity.type
_entity.pdbx_description
1 polymer ?
#
loop_
_entity_poly.entity_id
_entity_poly.type
_entity_poly.pdbx_seq_one_letter_code
_entity_poly.pdbx_strand_id
1 'polypeptide(L)'
;MTCVSRYPEWCAVLALGAATAFGAEPPDIFDTHLHYNAAAAAEYPVPAALEVLRRNGVRAILATSVPNDGTRALLAARSPDVRVVPFVRPYRTDADRATWFRDGEILALIEGELARGSYRGIGEFHVFGEDAGSEVMGRIIDLAVARGLYLHAHCDELALQRIFDRNAGARVIWAHTGFNTPPERIERWLDRFPALWGELSYRYDMTEDGHLKPEWRRLLLRHSNRFMIGSDTWINERWERYSEIMAWYRGWLAELPADAARAIAWTNAEDLFARLP
;
A
#
# COMPACT_ATOMS: atom_id res chain seq x y z
N MET A 1 -81.78 8.77 34.82
CA MET A 1 -80.52 9.09 35.50
C MET A 1 -79.46 8.13 34.99
N THR A 2 -78.66 8.60 34.06
CA THR A 2 -77.78 7.79 33.24
C THR A 2 -76.37 7.89 33.78
N CYS A 3 -75.80 6.78 34.11
CA CYS A 3 -74.38 6.69 34.48
C CYS A 3 -73.58 6.16 33.30
N VAL A 4 -72.68 7.02 32.74
CA VAL A 4 -71.81 6.66 31.63
C VAL A 4 -70.46 6.29 32.21
N SER A 5 -70.10 5.03 32.01
CA SER A 5 -68.73 4.50 32.32
C SER A 5 -67.78 4.85 31.21
N ARG A 6 -66.64 5.51 31.54
CA ARG A 6 -65.53 5.77 30.64
C ARG A 6 -64.39 4.78 30.95
N TYR A 7 -63.96 4.04 29.92
CA TYR A 7 -62.75 3.22 29.95
C TYR A 7 -61.55 4.06 29.59
N PRO A 8 -60.40 3.94 30.24
CA PRO A 8 -59.18 4.58 29.78
C PRO A 8 -58.48 3.71 28.74
N GLU A 9 -58.14 4.33 27.61
CA GLU A 9 -57.32 3.74 26.56
C GLU A 9 -55.88 3.60 27.04
N TRP A 10 -55.33 2.42 26.93
CA TRP A 10 -53.94 2.13 27.17
C TRP A 10 -53.16 2.44 25.89
N CYS A 11 -52.46 3.59 25.83
CA CYS A 11 -51.45 3.85 24.83
C CYS A 11 -50.21 2.99 25.13
N ALA A 12 -50.02 1.94 24.35
CA ALA A 12 -48.78 1.18 24.32
C ALA A 12 -47.71 2.02 23.61
N VAL A 13 -46.79 2.61 24.37
CA VAL A 13 -45.61 3.22 23.84
C VAL A 13 -44.65 2.10 23.44
N LEU A 14 -44.58 1.81 22.13
CA LEU A 14 -43.53 0.99 21.54
C LEU A 14 -42.21 1.79 21.63
N ALA A 15 -41.39 1.50 22.62
CA ALA A 15 -40.01 1.94 22.65
C ALA A 15 -39.23 1.21 21.51
N LEU A 16 -39.07 1.86 20.37
CA LEU A 16 -38.09 1.43 19.41
C LEU A 16 -36.71 1.59 20.07
N GLY A 17 -36.14 0.51 20.52
CA GLY A 17 -34.72 0.45 20.89
C GLY A 17 -33.90 0.71 19.67
N ALA A 18 -33.30 1.90 19.58
CA ALA A 18 -32.21 2.16 18.64
C ALA A 18 -31.05 1.23 19.02
N ALA A 19 -30.89 0.14 18.31
CA ALA A 19 -29.68 -0.64 18.37
C ALA A 19 -28.55 0.27 17.91
N THR A 20 -27.77 0.81 18.84
CA THR A 20 -26.48 1.40 18.54
C THR A 20 -25.66 0.28 17.95
N ALA A 21 -25.50 0.30 16.62
CA ALA A 21 -24.47 -0.46 15.97
C ALA A 21 -23.15 -0.04 16.64
N PHE A 22 -22.60 -0.88 17.49
CA PHE A 22 -21.20 -0.77 17.91
C PHE A 22 -20.40 -0.83 16.63
N GLY A 23 -19.98 0.33 16.14
CA GLY A 23 -19.11 0.42 14.98
C GLY A 23 -17.87 -0.42 15.29
N ALA A 24 -17.59 -1.44 14.49
CA ALA A 24 -16.35 -2.17 14.58
C ALA A 24 -15.20 -1.15 14.54
N GLU A 25 -14.22 -1.31 15.42
CA GLU A 25 -13.04 -0.46 15.36
C GLU A 25 -12.44 -0.50 13.94
N PRO A 26 -12.02 0.65 13.42
CA PRO A 26 -11.43 0.68 12.09
C PRO A 26 -10.22 -0.26 12.05
N PRO A 27 -10.01 -1.00 10.94
CA PRO A 27 -8.93 -1.96 10.85
C PRO A 27 -7.57 -1.28 11.05
N ASP A 28 -6.64 -2.02 11.65
CA ASP A 28 -5.23 -1.65 11.60
C ASP A 28 -4.80 -1.44 10.14
N ILE A 29 -3.82 -0.58 9.93
CA ILE A 29 -3.29 -0.27 8.60
C ILE A 29 -1.90 -0.85 8.45
N PHE A 30 -1.66 -1.50 7.31
CA PHE A 30 -0.36 -1.78 6.76
C PHE A 30 -0.11 -0.79 5.61
N ASP A 31 0.74 0.22 5.85
CA ASP A 31 1.14 1.17 4.81
C ASP A 31 2.18 0.51 3.91
N THR A 32 1.78 0.11 2.71
CA THR A 32 2.64 -0.64 1.78
C THR A 32 3.43 0.23 0.80
N HIS A 33 3.48 1.54 1.05
CA HIS A 33 4.24 2.45 0.22
C HIS A 33 4.72 3.65 1.06
N LEU A 34 5.77 3.44 1.86
CA LEU A 34 6.32 4.50 2.70
C LEU A 34 7.76 4.81 2.32
N HIS A 35 8.04 6.08 2.07
CA HIS A 35 9.39 6.59 1.89
C HIS A 35 9.88 7.30 3.15
N TYR A 36 11.10 6.94 3.59
CA TYR A 36 11.78 7.66 4.65
C TYR A 36 13.14 8.16 4.13
N ASN A 37 13.05 9.07 3.16
CA ASN A 37 14.19 9.67 2.48
C ASN A 37 15.01 10.58 3.44
N ALA A 38 16.21 10.99 3.04
CA ALA A 38 17.09 11.82 3.85
C ALA A 38 16.43 13.10 4.35
N ALA A 39 15.61 13.77 3.51
CA ALA A 39 14.87 14.97 3.90
C ALA A 39 13.85 14.68 5.01
N ALA A 40 13.11 13.59 4.89
CA ALA A 40 12.17 13.17 5.94
C ALA A 40 12.89 12.78 7.22
N ALA A 41 14.02 12.08 7.14
CA ALA A 41 14.80 11.70 8.30
C ALA A 41 15.39 12.91 9.06
N ALA A 42 15.68 13.99 8.34
CA ALA A 42 16.16 15.23 8.96
C ALA A 42 15.07 15.99 9.73
N GLU A 43 13.83 15.95 9.24
CA GLU A 43 12.69 16.65 9.83
C GLU A 43 11.93 15.82 10.86
N TYR A 44 11.77 14.53 10.59
CA TYR A 44 11.10 13.55 11.44
C TYR A 44 12.12 12.49 11.91
N PRO A 45 12.86 12.72 13.01
CA PRO A 45 13.69 11.66 13.59
C PRO A 45 12.88 10.36 13.79
N VAL A 46 13.54 9.20 13.73
CA VAL A 46 12.87 7.89 13.77
C VAL A 46 11.79 7.76 14.83
N PRO A 47 11.98 8.22 16.10
CA PRO A 47 10.91 8.13 17.10
C PRO A 47 9.67 8.98 16.72
N ALA A 48 9.88 10.15 16.11
CA ALA A 48 8.79 11.03 15.67
C ALA A 48 8.04 10.43 14.47
N ALA A 49 8.76 9.87 13.49
CA ALA A 49 8.17 9.17 12.37
C ALA A 49 7.32 7.98 12.84
N LEU A 50 7.82 7.14 13.74
CA LEU A 50 7.10 6.01 14.32
C LEU A 50 5.85 6.47 15.10
N GLU A 51 5.92 7.61 15.79
CA GLU A 51 4.78 8.18 16.49
C GLU A 51 3.69 8.69 15.53
N VAL A 52 4.07 9.29 14.39
CA VAL A 52 3.11 9.65 13.32
C VAL A 52 2.36 8.40 12.85
N LEU A 53 3.06 7.30 12.57
CA LEU A 53 2.46 6.04 12.14
C LEU A 53 1.51 5.48 13.20
N ARG A 54 1.98 5.35 14.43
CA ARG A 54 1.22 4.80 15.56
C ARG A 54 -0.09 5.55 15.80
N ARG A 55 -0.04 6.90 15.82
CA ARG A 55 -1.24 7.74 16.03
C ARG A 55 -2.30 7.58 14.95
N ASN A 56 -1.88 7.16 13.74
CA ASN A 56 -2.78 6.90 12.62
C ASN A 56 -3.22 5.43 12.52
N GLY A 57 -2.94 4.60 13.54
CA GLY A 57 -3.32 3.19 13.55
C GLY A 57 -2.56 2.34 12.54
N VAL A 58 -1.37 2.81 12.11
CA VAL A 58 -0.47 2.05 11.25
C VAL A 58 0.39 1.14 12.14
N ARG A 59 0.32 -0.16 11.89
CA ARG A 59 1.02 -1.20 12.65
C ARG A 59 2.12 -1.89 11.88
N ALA A 60 2.15 -1.70 10.56
CA ALA A 60 3.23 -2.19 9.71
C ALA A 60 3.44 -1.25 8.53
N ILE A 61 4.67 -1.20 8.03
CA ILE A 61 5.06 -0.42 6.87
C ILE A 61 5.92 -1.24 5.92
N LEU A 62 5.73 -1.07 4.62
CA LEU A 62 6.74 -1.36 3.61
C LEU A 62 7.57 -0.09 3.44
N ALA A 63 8.81 -0.14 3.89
CA ALA A 63 9.68 1.03 3.92
C ALA A 63 10.75 0.97 2.83
N THR A 64 10.93 2.08 2.14
CA THR A 64 12.01 2.32 1.20
C THR A 64 12.56 3.74 1.39
N SER A 65 13.80 3.98 0.97
CA SER A 65 14.43 5.31 1.14
C SER A 65 15.54 5.58 0.14
N VAL A 66 15.84 6.85 -0.07
CA VAL A 66 17.01 7.33 -0.80
C VAL A 66 17.80 8.27 0.13
N PRO A 67 19.05 7.91 0.46
CA PRO A 67 19.66 6.57 0.31
C PRO A 67 18.99 5.52 1.20
N ASN A 68 19.35 4.24 1.05
CA ASN A 68 18.75 3.13 1.82
C ASN A 68 19.02 3.19 3.34
N ASP A 69 19.78 4.17 3.80
CA ASP A 69 20.07 4.44 5.23
C ASP A 69 18.80 4.68 6.05
N GLY A 70 17.82 5.40 5.48
CA GLY A 70 16.54 5.67 6.16
C GLY A 70 15.77 4.40 6.45
N THR A 71 15.68 3.49 5.48
CA THR A 71 15.04 2.18 5.65
C THR A 71 15.75 1.38 6.75
N ARG A 72 17.08 1.37 6.76
CA ARG A 72 17.87 0.69 7.78
C ARG A 72 17.69 1.29 9.17
N ALA A 73 17.59 2.63 9.26
CA ALA A 73 17.35 3.33 10.53
C ALA A 73 15.97 2.97 11.13
N LEU A 74 14.92 2.93 10.31
CA LEU A 74 13.58 2.49 10.76
C LEU A 74 13.62 1.04 11.24
N LEU A 75 14.28 0.14 10.48
CA LEU A 75 14.40 -1.28 10.85
C LEU A 75 15.20 -1.47 12.16
N ALA A 76 16.29 -0.71 12.34
CA ALA A 76 17.15 -0.78 13.52
C ALA A 76 16.46 -0.31 14.81
N ALA A 77 15.43 0.52 14.70
CA ALA A 77 14.65 1.00 15.84
C ALA A 77 13.88 -0.12 16.56
N ARG A 78 13.60 -1.24 15.89
CA ARG A 78 12.90 -2.41 16.45
C ARG A 78 11.64 -2.02 17.23
N SER A 79 10.84 -1.14 16.63
CA SER A 79 9.59 -0.67 17.26
C SER A 79 8.69 -1.85 17.63
N PRO A 80 8.15 -1.91 18.85
CA PRO A 80 7.17 -2.93 19.22
C PRO A 80 5.80 -2.67 18.61
N ASP A 81 5.53 -1.42 18.21
CA ASP A 81 4.21 -0.96 17.76
C ASP A 81 4.06 -0.95 16.23
N VAL A 82 5.19 -0.80 15.51
CA VAL A 82 5.20 -0.68 14.04
C VAL A 82 6.24 -1.62 13.46
N ARG A 83 5.77 -2.66 12.77
CA ARG A 83 6.65 -3.59 12.05
C ARG A 83 7.16 -2.97 10.76
N VAL A 84 8.47 -3.07 10.50
CA VAL A 84 9.11 -2.57 9.29
C VAL A 84 9.41 -3.73 8.34
N VAL A 85 8.89 -3.67 7.13
CA VAL A 85 9.23 -4.55 6.01
C VAL A 85 10.16 -3.77 5.06
N PRO A 86 11.46 -4.07 5.04
CA PRO A 86 12.41 -3.28 4.27
C PRO A 86 12.44 -3.70 2.80
N PHE A 87 12.39 -2.70 1.91
CA PHE A 87 12.71 -2.84 0.50
C PHE A 87 13.97 -2.06 0.15
N VAL A 88 14.78 -2.59 -0.75
CA VAL A 88 15.97 -1.89 -1.24
C VAL A 88 15.61 -1.03 -2.44
N ARG A 89 15.89 0.26 -2.36
CA ARG A 89 15.69 1.18 -3.48
C ARG A 89 16.91 1.16 -4.39
N PRO A 90 16.74 1.03 -5.72
CA PRO A 90 17.87 0.95 -6.66
C PRO A 90 18.42 2.35 -7.01
N TYR A 91 18.49 3.26 -6.03
CA TYR A 91 18.96 4.62 -6.18
C TYR A 91 20.02 4.96 -5.13
N ARG A 92 21.14 5.53 -5.55
CA ARG A 92 22.13 6.14 -4.66
C ARG A 92 21.67 7.53 -4.22
N THR A 93 21.09 8.24 -5.18
CA THR A 93 20.51 9.58 -5.03
C THR A 93 19.27 9.71 -5.92
N ASP A 94 18.50 10.79 -5.76
CA ASP A 94 17.33 11.08 -6.61
C ASP A 94 17.68 11.24 -8.11
N ALA A 95 18.93 11.57 -8.44
CA ALA A 95 19.38 11.68 -9.82
C ALA A 95 19.34 10.33 -10.57
N ASP A 96 19.46 9.21 -9.86
CA ASP A 96 19.40 7.88 -10.47
C ASP A 96 18.00 7.54 -11.01
N ARG A 97 16.92 8.20 -10.55
CA ARG A 97 15.54 7.86 -10.87
C ARG A 97 15.24 7.70 -12.37
N ALA A 98 15.89 8.50 -13.22
CA ALA A 98 15.67 8.49 -14.66
C ALA A 98 16.61 7.56 -15.44
N THR A 99 17.65 7.01 -14.80
CA THR A 99 18.77 6.36 -15.52
C THR A 99 19.23 5.04 -14.90
N TRP A 100 18.81 4.70 -13.69
CA TRP A 100 19.27 3.55 -12.93
C TRP A 100 19.22 2.23 -13.71
N PHE A 101 18.22 2.04 -14.55
CA PHE A 101 18.01 0.84 -15.37
C PHE A 101 19.01 0.68 -16.51
N ARG A 102 19.91 1.66 -16.71
CA ARG A 102 21.01 1.64 -17.68
C ARG A 102 22.38 1.58 -17.01
N ASP A 103 22.42 1.64 -15.68
CA ASP A 103 23.66 1.69 -14.90
C ASP A 103 23.93 0.32 -14.24
N GLY A 104 24.96 -0.38 -14.74
CA GLY A 104 25.35 -1.70 -14.22
C GLY A 104 25.80 -1.69 -12.76
N GLU A 105 26.24 -0.55 -12.20
CA GLU A 105 26.66 -0.42 -10.80
C GLU A 105 25.48 -0.54 -9.83
N ILE A 106 24.25 -0.32 -10.30
CA ILE A 106 23.03 -0.48 -9.49
C ILE A 106 22.86 -1.92 -9.03
N LEU A 107 23.30 -2.89 -9.82
CA LEU A 107 23.25 -4.30 -9.38
C LEU A 107 24.17 -4.53 -8.17
N ALA A 108 25.37 -3.98 -8.18
CA ALA A 108 26.29 -4.09 -7.05
C ALA A 108 25.74 -3.37 -5.80
N LEU A 109 25.06 -2.22 -5.99
CA LEU A 109 24.35 -1.54 -4.90
C LEU A 109 23.28 -2.45 -4.28
N ILE A 110 22.40 -3.03 -5.11
CA ILE A 110 21.32 -3.90 -4.64
C ILE A 110 21.89 -5.14 -3.94
N GLU A 111 22.86 -5.82 -4.55
CA GLU A 111 23.51 -7.01 -3.97
C GLU A 111 24.19 -6.69 -2.64
N GLY A 112 24.86 -5.53 -2.55
CA GLY A 112 25.49 -5.04 -1.34
C GLY A 112 24.47 -4.78 -0.21
N GLU A 113 23.33 -4.18 -0.51
CA GLU A 113 22.26 -3.97 0.46
C GLU A 113 21.64 -5.32 0.89
N LEU A 114 21.34 -6.20 -0.08
CA LEU A 114 20.77 -7.53 0.20
C LEU A 114 21.70 -8.40 1.07
N ALA A 115 23.00 -8.20 0.99
CA ALA A 115 23.99 -8.88 1.84
C ALA A 115 24.01 -8.35 3.30
N ARG A 116 23.53 -7.10 3.51
CA ARG A 116 23.52 -6.45 4.83
C ARG A 116 22.29 -6.78 5.68
N GLY A 117 21.19 -7.20 5.07
CA GLY A 117 19.94 -7.35 5.79
C GLY A 117 18.87 -8.18 5.08
N SER A 118 17.79 -8.42 5.81
CA SER A 118 16.67 -9.25 5.37
C SER A 118 15.64 -8.41 4.59
N TYR A 119 16.03 -7.89 3.44
CA TYR A 119 15.10 -7.20 2.56
C TYR A 119 14.06 -8.18 1.97
N ARG A 120 12.86 -7.68 1.75
CA ARG A 120 11.72 -8.43 1.22
C ARG A 120 11.41 -8.12 -0.24
N GLY A 121 12.02 -7.06 -0.78
CA GLY A 121 11.81 -6.66 -2.16
C GLY A 121 12.80 -5.59 -2.62
N ILE A 122 12.65 -5.24 -3.89
CA ILE A 122 13.40 -4.20 -4.59
C ILE A 122 12.41 -3.15 -5.09
N GLY A 123 12.64 -1.89 -4.77
CA GLY A 123 11.78 -0.76 -5.13
C GLY A 123 11.45 0.12 -3.91
N GLU A 124 10.60 1.15 -4.04
CA GLU A 124 9.96 1.52 -5.30
C GLU A 124 11.01 1.93 -6.34
N PHE A 125 10.83 1.51 -7.57
CA PHE A 125 11.62 1.97 -8.71
C PHE A 125 10.72 2.46 -9.84
N HIS A 126 11.20 3.46 -10.60
CA HIS A 126 10.52 4.03 -11.76
C HIS A 126 11.10 3.44 -13.04
N VAL A 127 10.27 2.82 -13.85
CA VAL A 127 10.65 2.35 -15.19
C VAL A 127 9.43 2.38 -16.10
N PHE A 128 9.61 2.84 -17.33
CA PHE A 128 8.50 3.04 -18.26
C PHE A 128 8.80 2.47 -19.63
N GLY A 129 7.75 2.00 -20.32
CA GLY A 129 7.82 1.56 -21.70
C GLY A 129 8.90 0.52 -21.95
N GLU A 130 9.69 0.77 -22.99
CA GLU A 130 10.76 -0.13 -23.44
C GLU A 130 11.97 -0.17 -22.49
N ASP A 131 12.16 0.84 -21.61
CA ASP A 131 13.26 0.86 -20.66
C ASP A 131 13.21 -0.32 -19.67
N ALA A 132 12.01 -0.87 -19.42
CA ALA A 132 11.85 -2.10 -18.64
C ALA A 132 12.46 -3.35 -19.29
N GLY A 133 12.78 -3.29 -20.58
CA GLY A 133 13.50 -4.33 -21.32
C GLY A 133 15.03 -4.23 -21.23
N SER A 134 15.58 -3.27 -20.48
CA SER A 134 17.02 -3.10 -20.33
C SER A 134 17.69 -4.31 -19.68
N GLU A 135 18.99 -4.51 -19.96
CA GLU A 135 19.76 -5.62 -19.37
C GLU A 135 19.79 -5.54 -17.85
N VAL A 136 20.00 -4.34 -17.29
CA VAL A 136 20.04 -4.11 -15.84
C VAL A 136 18.71 -4.50 -15.20
N MET A 137 17.57 -4.03 -15.77
CA MET A 137 16.25 -4.40 -15.28
C MET A 137 16.00 -5.91 -15.38
N GLY A 138 16.40 -6.53 -16.49
CA GLY A 138 16.31 -7.98 -16.68
C GLY A 138 17.04 -8.77 -15.58
N ARG A 139 18.28 -8.36 -15.25
CA ARG A 139 19.07 -8.98 -14.17
C ARG A 139 18.44 -8.78 -12.78
N ILE A 140 17.84 -7.60 -12.53
CA ILE A 140 17.14 -7.33 -11.28
C ILE A 140 15.88 -8.21 -11.14
N ILE A 141 15.11 -8.39 -12.22
CA ILE A 141 13.96 -9.29 -12.23
C ILE A 141 14.40 -10.73 -11.91
N ASP A 142 15.45 -11.21 -12.59
CA ASP A 142 15.97 -12.57 -12.39
C ASP A 142 16.48 -12.76 -10.94
N LEU A 143 17.19 -11.76 -10.40
CA LEU A 143 17.66 -11.75 -9.02
C LEU A 143 16.47 -11.79 -8.02
N ALA A 144 15.45 -10.98 -8.26
CA ALA A 144 14.27 -10.94 -7.42
C ALA A 144 13.55 -12.30 -7.39
N VAL A 145 13.35 -12.91 -8.56
CA VAL A 145 12.71 -14.24 -8.66
C VAL A 145 13.57 -15.30 -7.97
N ALA A 146 14.88 -15.33 -8.22
CA ALA A 146 15.79 -16.32 -7.63
C ALA A 146 15.83 -16.25 -6.10
N ARG A 147 15.65 -15.06 -5.53
CA ARG A 147 15.63 -14.82 -4.07
C ARG A 147 14.24 -14.74 -3.45
N GLY A 148 13.17 -14.94 -4.23
CA GLY A 148 11.79 -14.84 -3.76
C GLY A 148 11.39 -13.43 -3.31
N LEU A 149 12.04 -12.38 -3.84
CA LEU A 149 11.77 -10.99 -3.50
C LEU A 149 10.60 -10.44 -4.33
N TYR A 150 9.95 -9.41 -3.78
CA TYR A 150 8.95 -8.63 -4.51
C TYR A 150 9.60 -7.49 -5.28
N LEU A 151 8.99 -7.10 -6.39
CA LEU A 151 9.32 -5.90 -7.15
C LEU A 151 8.23 -4.85 -6.87
N HIS A 152 8.59 -3.70 -6.29
CA HIS A 152 7.66 -2.58 -6.11
C HIS A 152 7.89 -1.61 -7.27
N ALA A 153 7.02 -1.69 -8.28
CA ALA A 153 7.25 -1.09 -9.59
C ALA A 153 6.30 0.10 -9.84
N HIS A 154 6.88 1.29 -9.94
CA HIS A 154 6.22 2.48 -10.47
C HIS A 154 6.41 2.46 -11.99
N CYS A 155 5.42 1.92 -12.68
CA CYS A 155 5.55 1.66 -14.11
C CYS A 155 4.20 1.76 -14.84
N ASP A 156 4.28 1.99 -16.16
CA ASP A 156 3.15 1.86 -17.06
C ASP A 156 2.87 0.40 -17.41
N GLU A 157 1.80 0.16 -18.14
CA GLU A 157 1.37 -1.19 -18.53
C GLU A 157 2.35 -1.88 -19.48
N LEU A 158 3.09 -1.13 -20.33
CA LEU A 158 4.08 -1.72 -21.22
C LEU A 158 5.29 -2.21 -20.41
N ALA A 159 5.77 -1.40 -19.49
CA ALA A 159 6.85 -1.82 -18.59
C ALA A 159 6.41 -3.00 -17.69
N LEU A 160 5.17 -2.99 -17.18
CA LEU A 160 4.61 -4.12 -16.44
C LEU A 160 4.59 -5.41 -17.28
N GLN A 161 4.18 -5.32 -18.56
CA GLN A 161 4.22 -6.45 -19.50
C GLN A 161 5.66 -6.97 -19.67
N ARG A 162 6.64 -6.07 -19.86
CA ARG A 162 8.06 -6.44 -20.01
C ARG A 162 8.61 -7.18 -18.78
N ILE A 163 8.19 -6.77 -17.57
CA ILE A 163 8.59 -7.47 -16.34
C ILE A 163 8.11 -8.92 -16.37
N PHE A 164 6.84 -9.16 -16.68
CA PHE A 164 6.28 -10.51 -16.74
C PHE A 164 6.76 -11.31 -17.95
N ASP A 165 7.04 -10.67 -19.09
CA ASP A 165 7.63 -11.32 -20.27
C ASP A 165 9.06 -11.81 -19.97
N ARG A 166 9.83 -11.04 -19.19
CA ARG A 166 11.15 -11.46 -18.73
C ARG A 166 11.08 -12.69 -17.85
N ASN A 167 10.16 -12.69 -16.87
CA ASN A 167 10.00 -13.81 -15.97
C ASN A 167 8.56 -13.85 -15.41
N ALA A 168 7.78 -14.83 -15.84
CA ALA A 168 6.39 -15.00 -15.38
C ALA A 168 6.27 -15.32 -13.89
N GLY A 169 7.37 -15.71 -13.22
CA GLY A 169 7.43 -15.91 -11.76
C GLY A 169 7.69 -14.66 -10.96
N ALA A 170 7.82 -13.50 -11.60
CA ALA A 170 7.99 -12.22 -10.90
C ALA A 170 6.81 -11.93 -9.98
N ARG A 171 7.09 -11.45 -8.77
CA ARG A 171 6.09 -11.00 -7.80
C ARG A 171 6.09 -9.48 -7.80
N VAL A 172 5.00 -8.87 -8.26
CA VAL A 172 4.96 -7.42 -8.50
C VAL A 172 3.90 -6.74 -7.65
N ILE A 173 4.32 -5.71 -6.92
CA ILE A 173 3.45 -4.70 -6.33
C ILE A 173 3.46 -3.51 -7.29
N TRP A 174 2.33 -3.26 -7.94
CA TRP A 174 2.20 -2.21 -8.93
C TRP A 174 1.86 -0.89 -8.22
N ALA A 175 2.87 -0.05 -8.05
CA ALA A 175 2.70 1.24 -7.39
C ALA A 175 1.65 2.09 -8.12
N HIS A 176 0.78 2.73 -7.34
CA HIS A 176 -0.35 3.54 -7.82
C HIS A 176 -1.28 2.80 -8.78
N THR A 177 -1.14 1.49 -8.86
CA THR A 177 -1.88 0.63 -9.81
C THR A 177 -1.89 1.24 -11.23
N GLY A 178 -0.69 1.69 -11.67
CA GLY A 178 -0.43 2.30 -12.97
C GLY A 178 -1.00 3.71 -13.17
N PHE A 179 -1.20 4.48 -12.09
CA PHE A 179 -1.68 5.87 -12.07
C PHE A 179 -3.00 6.11 -12.81
N ASN A 180 -2.95 6.17 -14.14
CA ASN A 180 -4.10 6.51 -14.99
C ASN A 180 -4.76 5.28 -15.62
N THR A 181 -4.34 4.07 -15.25
CA THR A 181 -4.95 2.84 -15.77
C THR A 181 -6.37 2.71 -15.24
N PRO A 182 -7.39 2.62 -16.11
CA PRO A 182 -8.77 2.54 -15.67
C PRO A 182 -9.11 1.16 -15.08
N PRO A 183 -10.15 1.07 -14.21
CA PRO A 183 -10.50 -0.13 -13.47
C PRO A 183 -10.63 -1.40 -14.30
N GLU A 184 -11.25 -1.33 -15.48
CA GLU A 184 -11.44 -2.48 -16.37
C GLU A 184 -10.13 -3.00 -16.99
N ARG A 185 -9.10 -2.14 -17.11
CA ARG A 185 -7.77 -2.57 -17.56
C ARG A 185 -7.00 -3.18 -16.40
N ILE A 186 -7.09 -2.59 -15.20
CA ILE A 186 -6.50 -3.16 -13.98
C ILE A 186 -7.05 -4.56 -13.74
N GLU A 187 -8.37 -4.75 -13.87
CA GLU A 187 -9.02 -6.05 -13.72
C GLU A 187 -8.40 -7.12 -14.63
N ARG A 188 -8.18 -6.80 -15.92
CA ARG A 188 -7.53 -7.72 -16.88
C ARG A 188 -6.10 -8.08 -16.46
N TRP A 189 -5.34 -7.15 -15.91
CA TRP A 189 -3.99 -7.40 -15.41
C TRP A 189 -4.01 -8.34 -14.20
N LEU A 190 -4.89 -8.10 -13.25
CA LEU A 190 -5.03 -8.94 -12.05
C LEU A 190 -5.54 -10.36 -12.39
N ASP A 191 -6.45 -10.48 -13.35
CA ASP A 191 -6.95 -11.78 -13.85
C ASP A 191 -5.84 -12.58 -14.55
N ARG A 192 -4.96 -11.89 -15.29
CA ARG A 192 -3.89 -12.53 -16.06
C ARG A 192 -2.70 -12.95 -15.19
N PHE A 193 -2.34 -12.14 -14.20
CA PHE A 193 -1.12 -12.34 -13.41
C PHE A 193 -1.42 -12.57 -11.92
N PRO A 194 -1.42 -13.85 -11.47
CA PRO A 194 -1.71 -14.17 -10.07
C PRO A 194 -0.73 -13.59 -9.05
N ALA A 195 0.49 -13.25 -9.46
CA ALA A 195 1.54 -12.66 -8.63
C ALA A 195 1.67 -11.13 -8.82
N LEU A 196 0.56 -10.47 -9.21
CA LEU A 196 0.44 -9.02 -9.30
C LEU A 196 -0.48 -8.50 -8.19
N TRP A 197 -0.07 -7.49 -7.45
CA TRP A 197 -0.87 -6.74 -6.48
C TRP A 197 -0.92 -5.27 -6.85
N GLY A 198 -2.08 -4.63 -6.66
CA GLY A 198 -2.26 -3.20 -6.86
C GLY A 198 -2.04 -2.44 -5.56
N GLU A 199 -1.19 -1.42 -5.57
CA GLU A 199 -1.03 -0.48 -4.48
C GLU A 199 -1.72 0.85 -4.86
N LEU A 200 -2.45 1.45 -3.93
CA LEU A 200 -3.48 2.46 -4.21
C LEU A 200 -3.10 3.90 -3.83
N SER A 201 -1.82 4.18 -3.51
CA SER A 201 -1.42 5.56 -3.28
C SER A 201 -1.64 6.43 -4.53
N TYR A 202 -1.95 7.72 -4.32
CA TYR A 202 -2.30 8.68 -5.38
C TYR A 202 -3.53 8.36 -6.24
N ARG A 203 -4.27 7.27 -6.00
CA ARG A 203 -5.49 6.95 -6.76
C ARG A 203 -6.71 7.72 -6.25
N TYR A 204 -6.57 9.03 -6.10
CA TYR A 204 -7.68 9.92 -5.69
C TYR A 204 -8.85 9.91 -6.69
N ASP A 205 -8.60 9.50 -7.95
CA ASP A 205 -9.61 9.28 -8.97
C ASP A 205 -10.63 8.16 -8.63
N MET A 206 -10.34 7.34 -7.61
CA MET A 206 -11.24 6.30 -7.10
C MET A 206 -12.50 6.85 -6.46
N THR A 207 -12.43 8.09 -5.95
CA THR A 207 -13.54 8.71 -5.22
C THR A 207 -14.08 9.94 -5.93
N GLU A 208 -15.35 10.23 -5.68
CA GLU A 208 -16.03 11.46 -6.07
C GLU A 208 -16.89 11.90 -4.88
N ASP A 209 -16.80 13.15 -4.50
CA ASP A 209 -17.48 13.72 -3.30
C ASP A 209 -17.23 12.89 -2.02
N GLY A 210 -16.04 12.28 -1.91
CA GLY A 210 -15.65 11.46 -0.76
C GLY A 210 -16.10 10.00 -0.80
N HIS A 211 -16.87 9.60 -1.82
CA HIS A 211 -17.42 8.26 -1.99
C HIS A 211 -16.73 7.46 -3.09
N LEU A 212 -16.63 6.13 -2.93
CA LEU A 212 -16.11 5.24 -3.97
C LEU A 212 -16.97 5.30 -5.23
N LYS A 213 -16.33 5.52 -6.36
CA LYS A 213 -17.00 5.36 -7.67
C LYS A 213 -17.44 3.92 -7.89
N PRO A 214 -18.60 3.68 -8.53
CA PRO A 214 -19.16 2.34 -8.69
C PRO A 214 -18.21 1.33 -9.37
N GLU A 215 -17.45 1.77 -10.39
CA GLU A 215 -16.47 0.93 -11.09
C GLU A 215 -15.30 0.53 -10.21
N TRP A 216 -14.81 1.43 -9.35
CA TRP A 216 -13.77 1.12 -8.38
C TRP A 216 -14.29 0.20 -7.27
N ARG A 217 -15.50 0.48 -6.75
CA ARG A 217 -16.12 -0.40 -5.76
C ARG A 217 -16.27 -1.83 -6.29
N ARG A 218 -16.71 -1.99 -7.55
CA ARG A 218 -16.82 -3.32 -8.19
C ARG A 218 -15.46 -4.01 -8.29
N LEU A 219 -14.43 -3.30 -8.77
CA LEU A 219 -13.08 -3.83 -8.90
C LEU A 219 -12.50 -4.28 -7.55
N LEU A 220 -12.60 -3.41 -6.52
CA LEU A 220 -12.11 -3.70 -5.18
C LEU A 220 -12.83 -4.89 -4.53
N LEU A 221 -14.13 -5.04 -4.76
CA LEU A 221 -14.88 -6.20 -4.24
C LEU A 221 -14.51 -7.49 -4.95
N ARG A 222 -14.32 -7.45 -6.27
CA ARG A 222 -13.93 -8.63 -7.06
C ARG A 222 -12.53 -9.12 -6.71
N HIS A 223 -11.60 -8.22 -6.47
CA HIS A 223 -10.19 -8.49 -6.21
C HIS A 223 -9.73 -7.99 -4.83
N SER A 224 -10.59 -8.07 -3.81
CA SER A 224 -10.29 -7.54 -2.47
C SER A 224 -9.01 -8.11 -1.86
N ASN A 225 -8.60 -9.30 -2.27
CA ASN A 225 -7.36 -9.97 -1.86
C ASN A 225 -6.11 -9.58 -2.66
N ARG A 226 -6.20 -8.54 -3.51
CA ARG A 226 -5.13 -8.16 -4.45
C ARG A 226 -4.77 -6.67 -4.38
N PHE A 227 -5.43 -5.91 -3.53
CA PHE A 227 -5.15 -4.50 -3.33
C PHE A 227 -4.56 -4.21 -1.96
N MET A 228 -3.75 -3.18 -1.89
CA MET A 228 -3.12 -2.67 -0.67
C MET A 228 -3.13 -1.14 -0.71
N ILE A 229 -3.05 -0.50 0.46
CA ILE A 229 -2.99 0.96 0.58
C ILE A 229 -1.59 1.41 0.94
N GLY A 230 -1.24 2.65 0.56
CA GLY A 230 0.07 3.22 0.85
C GLY A 230 0.05 4.76 0.94
N SER A 231 0.94 5.32 1.72
CA SER A 231 1.04 6.77 1.92
C SER A 231 1.84 7.47 0.83
N ASP A 232 2.85 6.80 0.29
CA ASP A 232 3.84 7.35 -0.66
C ASP A 232 4.45 8.67 -0.17
N THR A 233 5.11 8.64 0.97
CA THR A 233 5.70 9.78 1.66
C THR A 233 7.05 10.21 1.05
N TRP A 234 7.12 10.36 -0.26
CA TRP A 234 8.37 10.67 -0.97
C TRP A 234 8.88 12.10 -0.76
N ILE A 235 8.00 13.02 -0.28
CA ILE A 235 8.29 14.41 0.11
C ILE A 235 7.73 14.72 1.49
N ASN A 236 8.26 15.75 2.17
CA ASN A 236 7.89 16.09 3.54
C ASN A 236 6.43 16.54 3.67
N GLU A 237 5.87 17.23 2.66
CA GLU A 237 4.45 17.63 2.65
C GLU A 237 3.50 16.43 2.79
N ARG A 238 3.92 15.24 2.35
CA ARG A 238 3.11 14.03 2.55
C ARG A 238 3.23 13.48 3.97
N TRP A 239 4.34 13.71 4.64
CA TRP A 239 4.48 13.43 6.07
C TRP A 239 3.61 14.37 6.90
N GLU A 240 3.58 15.66 6.58
CA GLU A 240 2.70 16.66 7.23
C GLU A 240 1.23 16.25 7.09
N ARG A 241 0.83 15.78 5.91
CA ARG A 241 -0.54 15.38 5.59
C ARG A 241 -0.83 13.90 5.82
N TYR A 242 0.03 13.19 6.53
CA TYR A 242 -0.10 11.74 6.72
C TYR A 242 -1.46 11.35 7.33
N SER A 243 -1.93 12.10 8.32
CA SER A 243 -3.23 11.85 8.97
C SER A 243 -4.40 12.06 8.01
N GLU A 244 -4.33 13.03 7.10
CA GLU A 244 -5.36 13.25 6.08
C GLU A 244 -5.40 12.10 5.07
N ILE A 245 -4.23 11.60 4.66
CA ILE A 245 -4.12 10.45 3.76
C ILE A 245 -4.76 9.21 4.40
N MET A 246 -4.43 8.92 5.66
CA MET A 246 -5.01 7.77 6.37
C MET A 246 -6.51 7.94 6.62
N ALA A 247 -6.98 9.15 6.90
CA ALA A 247 -8.40 9.45 7.04
C ALA A 247 -9.17 9.24 5.72
N TRP A 248 -8.59 9.64 4.59
CA TRP A 248 -9.17 9.41 3.26
C TRP A 248 -9.33 7.91 2.98
N TYR A 249 -8.31 7.09 3.28
CA TYR A 249 -8.42 5.63 3.16
C TYR A 249 -9.54 5.06 4.02
N ARG A 250 -9.61 5.45 5.29
CA ARG A 250 -10.65 4.98 6.22
C ARG A 250 -12.06 5.37 5.76
N GLY A 251 -12.20 6.55 5.13
CA GLY A 251 -13.48 7.01 4.60
C GLY A 251 -14.08 6.03 3.60
N TRP A 252 -13.37 5.72 2.53
CA TRP A 252 -13.90 4.83 1.51
C TRP A 252 -13.81 3.33 1.87
N LEU A 253 -12.85 2.91 2.72
CA LEU A 253 -12.82 1.54 3.25
C LEU A 253 -14.11 1.22 4.03
N ALA A 254 -14.67 2.19 4.74
CA ALA A 254 -15.92 2.02 5.48
C ALA A 254 -17.14 1.75 4.59
N GLU A 255 -17.06 2.02 3.28
CA GLU A 255 -18.12 1.70 2.30
C GLU A 255 -18.09 0.24 1.83
N LEU A 256 -16.99 -0.48 2.13
CA LEU A 256 -16.83 -1.88 1.75
C LEU A 256 -17.30 -2.82 2.87
N PRO A 257 -17.67 -4.07 2.55
CA PRO A 257 -17.82 -5.10 3.56
C PRO A 257 -16.58 -5.23 4.44
N ALA A 258 -16.75 -5.50 5.73
CA ALA A 258 -15.68 -5.47 6.71
C ALA A 258 -14.49 -6.40 6.40
N ASP A 259 -14.75 -7.55 5.78
CA ASP A 259 -13.73 -8.49 5.32
C ASP A 259 -12.89 -7.93 4.15
N ALA A 260 -13.54 -7.31 3.17
CA ALA A 260 -12.85 -6.66 2.05
C ALA A 260 -12.04 -5.44 2.53
N ALA A 261 -12.61 -4.60 3.39
CA ALA A 261 -11.91 -3.46 3.98
C ALA A 261 -10.68 -3.91 4.77
N ARG A 262 -10.80 -4.93 5.60
CA ARG A 262 -9.69 -5.51 6.37
C ARG A 262 -8.63 -6.13 5.45
N ALA A 263 -9.05 -6.83 4.39
CA ALA A 263 -8.13 -7.42 3.43
C ALA A 263 -7.24 -6.35 2.80
N ILE A 264 -7.83 -5.26 2.29
CA ILE A 264 -7.12 -4.17 1.61
C ILE A 264 -6.27 -3.36 2.60
N ALA A 265 -6.78 -3.08 3.80
CA ALA A 265 -6.07 -2.27 4.79
C ALA A 265 -4.91 -3.01 5.45
N TRP A 266 -5.03 -4.33 5.60
CA TRP A 266 -4.09 -5.09 6.44
C TRP A 266 -3.74 -6.48 5.91
N THR A 267 -4.74 -7.39 5.76
CA THR A 267 -4.48 -8.83 5.69
C THR A 267 -3.68 -9.21 4.44
N ASN A 268 -3.92 -8.55 3.31
CA ASN A 268 -3.21 -8.85 2.06
C ASN A 268 -1.71 -8.63 2.21
N ALA A 269 -1.30 -7.48 2.76
CA ALA A 269 0.11 -7.20 3.00
C ALA A 269 0.70 -8.11 4.09
N GLU A 270 -0.07 -8.38 5.15
CA GLU A 270 0.35 -9.30 6.22
C GLU A 270 0.66 -10.67 5.65
N ASP A 271 -0.22 -11.25 4.83
CA ASP A 271 -0.04 -12.57 4.22
C ASP A 271 1.16 -12.62 3.27
N LEU A 272 1.44 -11.52 2.53
CA LEU A 272 2.60 -11.44 1.65
C LEU A 272 3.92 -11.47 2.40
N PHE A 273 3.97 -10.81 3.58
CA PHE A 273 5.23 -10.58 4.28
C PHE A 273 5.40 -11.41 5.57
N ALA A 274 4.36 -12.10 6.04
CA ALA A 274 4.44 -12.96 7.21
C ALA A 274 5.17 -14.29 6.94
N ARG A 275 5.13 -14.79 5.70
CA ARG A 275 5.55 -16.16 5.34
C ARG A 275 6.94 -16.25 4.71
N LEU A 276 7.73 -15.19 4.73
CA LEU A 276 9.09 -15.29 4.20
C LEU A 276 10.07 -15.64 5.32
N PRO A 277 10.92 -16.64 5.11
CA PRO A 277 11.87 -17.16 6.09
C PRO A 277 12.85 -16.09 6.57
#